data_8899f4d437eb9185c69b461a06bec9ba
#
_entry.id   8899f4d437eb9185c69b461a06bec9ba
#
_cell.length_a   1.000
_cell.length_b   1.000
_cell.length_c   1.000
_cell.angle_alpha   90.00
_cell.angle_beta   90.00
_cell.angle_gamma   90.00
#
_symmetry.space_group_name_H-M   'P 1'
#
loop_
_entity.id
_entity.type
_entity.pdbx_description
1 polymer ?
#
loop_
_entity_poly.entity_id
_entity_poly.type
_entity_poly.pdbx_seq_one_letter_code
_entity_poly.pdbx_strand_id
1 'polypeptide(L)'
;MSGWDVAVVGAGIVGAACASECARAGLSVIVFDRGPVGGGTTAAAMGHIVVMDDSEAQFALTSYSGRLWRDLAAELPADVHYESCGTLWVAADEEEMAEARRKAEFCRVRGLRAEILDEAGLREAEPNLCPGLRGGLLVPDDAVLYPPSAAMFFLGRAPQNKIEFRAGSDVRALNPDGGVILGDGTRISAGLTVNAAGCWSPELTAGLPVKKRKGHLVVTHRYPGYIRHQIVELGYLKSAHSVSSDSVAFNVQPRSNGQILIGSSRQYGAEHPDVEFGILRRMLDRAAIYMPDIGRLTAIRSWAGFRPATPDKLPFIGPSAENQKIWLATGHEGLGITTSLATGRLLADMVLNRPSEIPVAPYSPARSLPEGKTHA
;
A
#
# COMPACT_ATOMS: atom_id res chain seq x y z
N MET A 1 -12.36 35.75 -3.05
CA MET A 1 -12.76 34.36 -2.69
C MET A 1 -11.53 33.75 -2.07
N SER A 2 -11.60 33.35 -0.81
CA SER A 2 -10.49 32.65 -0.14
C SER A 2 -10.34 31.28 -0.83
N GLY A 3 -9.26 31.10 -1.59
CA GLY A 3 -8.92 29.81 -2.17
C GLY A 3 -8.52 28.81 -1.08
N TRP A 4 -8.49 27.53 -1.43
CA TRP A 4 -7.97 26.46 -0.59
C TRP A 4 -6.44 26.57 -0.50
N ASP A 5 -5.85 26.15 0.61
CA ASP A 5 -4.39 26.05 0.73
C ASP A 5 -3.88 24.87 -0.12
N VAL A 6 -4.59 23.73 -0.07
CA VAL A 6 -4.22 22.50 -0.76
C VAL A 6 -5.41 21.88 -1.49
N ALA A 7 -5.24 21.52 -2.75
CA ALA A 7 -6.13 20.65 -3.50
C ALA A 7 -5.50 19.25 -3.62
N VAL A 8 -6.22 18.19 -3.24
CA VAL A 8 -5.77 16.80 -3.37
C VAL A 8 -6.61 16.10 -4.42
N VAL A 9 -5.98 15.50 -5.41
CA VAL A 9 -6.66 14.70 -6.44
C VAL A 9 -6.42 13.22 -6.17
N GLY A 10 -7.49 12.53 -5.80
CA GLY A 10 -7.51 11.13 -5.35
C GLY A 10 -7.81 11.01 -3.86
N ALA A 11 -8.92 10.37 -3.52
CA ALA A 11 -9.34 10.04 -2.16
C ALA A 11 -9.03 8.57 -1.79
N GLY A 12 -8.03 7.96 -2.43
CA GLY A 12 -7.42 6.72 -1.96
C GLY A 12 -6.74 6.94 -0.61
N ILE A 13 -6.29 5.87 0.04
CA ILE A 13 -5.71 5.94 1.39
C ILE A 13 -4.53 6.93 1.50
N VAL A 14 -3.72 7.03 0.45
CA VAL A 14 -2.59 7.98 0.41
C VAL A 14 -3.08 9.43 0.35
N GLY A 15 -3.99 9.74 -0.59
CA GLY A 15 -4.54 11.10 -0.70
C GLY A 15 -5.33 11.51 0.53
N ALA A 16 -6.11 10.59 1.12
CA ALA A 16 -6.82 10.81 2.36
C ALA A 16 -5.87 11.10 3.54
N ALA A 17 -4.76 10.36 3.65
CA ALA A 17 -3.73 10.62 4.66
C ALA A 17 -3.05 11.98 4.44
N CYS A 18 -2.70 12.34 3.20
CA CYS A 18 -2.14 13.66 2.86
C CYS A 18 -3.09 14.79 3.23
N ALA A 19 -4.37 14.65 2.87
CA ALA A 19 -5.39 15.64 3.21
C ALA A 19 -5.56 15.78 4.74
N SER A 20 -5.61 14.66 5.45
CA SER A 20 -5.72 14.62 6.91
C SER A 20 -4.54 15.33 7.59
N GLU A 21 -3.30 15.00 7.22
CA GLU A 21 -2.13 15.59 7.87
C GLU A 21 -1.96 17.08 7.53
N CYS A 22 -2.26 17.50 6.30
CA CYS A 22 -2.30 18.93 5.95
C CYS A 22 -3.37 19.68 6.77
N ALA A 23 -4.58 19.15 6.89
CA ALA A 23 -5.66 19.77 7.65
C ALA A 23 -5.36 19.83 9.15
N ARG A 24 -4.77 18.78 9.73
CA ARG A 24 -4.32 18.75 11.13
C ARG A 24 -3.19 19.75 11.39
N ALA A 25 -2.40 20.04 10.38
CA ALA A 25 -1.36 21.08 10.42
C ALA A 25 -1.90 22.50 10.26
N GLY A 26 -3.22 22.67 10.09
CA GLY A 26 -3.93 23.94 10.05
C GLY A 26 -4.36 24.42 8.66
N LEU A 27 -3.96 23.70 7.59
CA LEU A 27 -4.29 24.07 6.20
C LEU A 27 -5.76 23.77 5.87
N SER A 28 -6.34 24.54 4.96
CA SER A 28 -7.64 24.27 4.34
C SER A 28 -7.42 23.36 3.12
N VAL A 29 -8.15 22.23 3.06
CA VAL A 29 -7.92 21.20 2.05
C VAL A 29 -9.21 20.89 1.31
N ILE A 30 -9.14 20.82 -0.03
CA ILE A 30 -10.21 20.27 -0.85
C ILE A 30 -9.72 18.98 -1.51
N VAL A 31 -10.53 17.93 -1.45
CA VAL A 31 -10.20 16.61 -2.00
C VAL A 31 -11.18 16.27 -3.10
N PHE A 32 -10.67 15.82 -4.24
CA PHE A 32 -11.45 15.41 -5.40
C PHE A 32 -11.24 13.92 -5.68
N ASP A 33 -12.32 13.19 -5.96
CA ASP A 33 -12.24 11.85 -6.51
C ASP A 33 -13.43 11.60 -7.46
N ARG A 34 -13.17 10.83 -8.53
CA ARG A 34 -14.24 10.40 -9.46
C ARG A 34 -15.14 9.33 -8.88
N GLY A 35 -14.69 8.65 -7.82
CA GLY A 35 -15.41 7.59 -7.10
C GLY A 35 -15.60 7.89 -5.61
N PRO A 36 -15.98 6.87 -4.84
CA PRO A 36 -16.06 6.97 -3.39
C PRO A 36 -14.67 7.01 -2.75
N VAL A 37 -14.60 7.48 -1.50
CA VAL A 37 -13.38 7.42 -0.70
C VAL A 37 -12.85 5.99 -0.63
N GLY A 38 -11.56 5.81 -0.91
CA GLY A 38 -10.92 4.49 -0.91
C GLY A 38 -11.35 3.55 -2.05
N GLY A 39 -12.08 4.04 -3.06
CA GLY A 39 -12.71 3.20 -4.08
C GLY A 39 -11.80 2.58 -5.15
N GLY A 40 -10.60 3.13 -5.36
CA GLY A 40 -9.68 2.67 -6.40
C GLY A 40 -8.76 1.52 -5.96
N THR A 41 -7.45 1.68 -6.13
CA THR A 41 -6.43 0.72 -5.68
C THR A 41 -6.58 0.33 -4.21
N THR A 42 -7.02 1.26 -3.37
CA THR A 42 -7.26 1.04 -1.94
C THR A 42 -8.30 -0.04 -1.66
N ALA A 43 -9.45 -0.01 -2.35
CA ALA A 43 -10.50 -1.03 -2.22
C ALA A 43 -10.06 -2.41 -2.74
N ALA A 44 -9.14 -2.43 -3.70
CA ALA A 44 -8.65 -3.67 -4.29
C ALA A 44 -7.46 -4.29 -3.52
N ALA A 45 -6.97 -3.64 -2.47
CA ALA A 45 -5.78 -4.07 -1.74
C ALA A 45 -6.10 -5.04 -0.59
N MET A 46 -5.07 -5.76 -0.13
CA MET A 46 -5.20 -6.68 1.01
C MET A 46 -5.35 -5.93 2.34
N GLY A 47 -4.55 -4.90 2.58
CA GLY A 47 -4.66 -4.12 3.81
C GLY A 47 -3.55 -4.40 4.82
N HIS A 48 -2.38 -4.81 4.38
CA HIS A 48 -1.23 -5.05 5.26
C HIS A 48 -0.48 -3.76 5.63
N ILE A 49 0.05 -3.76 6.85
CA ILE A 49 1.02 -2.79 7.37
C ILE A 49 2.26 -3.59 7.74
N VAL A 50 3.30 -3.46 6.94
CA VAL A 50 4.51 -4.31 7.02
C VAL A 50 5.77 -3.46 6.90
N VAL A 51 6.83 -3.90 7.56
CA VAL A 51 8.16 -3.33 7.37
C VAL A 51 8.89 -4.10 6.26
N MET A 52 9.47 -3.35 5.30
CA MET A 52 10.15 -3.91 4.15
C MET A 52 11.62 -3.45 4.11
N ASP A 53 12.50 -4.33 3.65
CA ASP A 53 13.97 -4.15 3.66
C ASP A 53 14.62 -4.20 2.25
N ASP A 54 13.84 -3.95 1.20
CA ASP A 54 14.36 -3.95 -0.19
C ASP A 54 15.40 -2.83 -0.42
N SER A 55 15.32 -1.74 0.34
CA SER A 55 16.29 -0.64 0.38
C SER A 55 16.21 0.13 1.70
N GLU A 56 17.26 0.87 2.07
CA GLU A 56 17.24 1.73 3.27
C GLU A 56 16.12 2.78 3.20
N ALA A 57 15.85 3.34 2.03
CA ALA A 57 14.76 4.29 1.86
C ALA A 57 13.38 3.62 2.05
N GLN A 58 13.17 2.43 1.50
CA GLN A 58 11.92 1.71 1.71
C GLN A 58 11.75 1.32 3.17
N PHE A 59 12.81 0.84 3.82
CA PHE A 59 12.81 0.54 5.24
C PHE A 59 12.47 1.77 6.08
N ALA A 60 13.13 2.91 5.85
CA ALA A 60 12.86 4.16 6.57
C ALA A 60 11.38 4.57 6.47
N LEU A 61 10.81 4.53 5.26
CA LEU A 61 9.42 4.91 5.03
C LEU A 61 8.43 3.94 5.67
N THR A 62 8.66 2.63 5.53
CA THR A 62 7.73 1.61 6.06
C THR A 62 7.80 1.52 7.58
N SER A 63 9.00 1.59 8.18
CA SER A 63 9.18 1.55 9.64
C SER A 63 8.63 2.80 10.32
N TYR A 64 8.88 3.99 9.75
CA TYR A 64 8.28 5.24 10.22
C TYR A 64 6.77 5.19 10.18
N SER A 65 6.21 4.79 9.05
CA SER A 65 4.75 4.70 8.89
C SER A 65 4.14 3.62 9.81
N GLY A 66 4.80 2.47 9.97
CA GLY A 66 4.36 1.42 10.88
C GLY A 66 4.27 1.91 12.33
N ARG A 67 5.23 2.76 12.78
CA ARG A 67 5.15 3.40 14.09
C ARG A 67 3.92 4.33 14.18
N LEU A 68 3.70 5.20 13.18
CA LEU A 68 2.54 6.08 13.14
C LEU A 68 1.21 5.31 13.17
N TRP A 69 1.14 4.15 12.51
CA TRP A 69 -0.04 3.29 12.57
C TRP A 69 -0.27 2.69 13.97
N ARG A 70 0.79 2.24 14.64
CA ARG A 70 0.68 1.73 16.02
C ARG A 70 0.24 2.81 17.00
N ASP A 71 0.81 4.01 16.87
CA ASP A 71 0.44 5.17 17.70
C ASP A 71 -1.04 5.54 17.50
N LEU A 72 -1.56 5.35 16.28
CA LEU A 72 -2.93 5.64 15.91
C LEU A 72 -3.93 4.53 16.29
N ALA A 73 -3.45 3.32 16.57
CA ALA A 73 -4.30 2.12 16.69
C ALA A 73 -5.47 2.27 17.67
N ALA A 74 -5.25 2.93 18.80
CA ALA A 74 -6.29 3.15 19.82
C ALA A 74 -7.40 4.14 19.40
N GLU A 75 -7.15 4.97 18.36
CA GLU A 75 -8.12 5.94 17.85
C GLU A 75 -8.95 5.36 16.69
N LEU A 76 -8.52 4.22 16.12
CA LEU A 76 -9.17 3.65 14.94
C LEU A 76 -10.54 3.08 15.30
N PRO A 77 -11.60 3.41 14.54
CA PRO A 77 -12.91 2.83 14.74
C PRO A 77 -12.95 1.36 14.37
N ALA A 78 -13.87 0.61 14.94
CA ALA A 78 -13.96 -0.85 14.79
C ALA A 78 -14.10 -1.33 13.34
N ASP A 79 -14.72 -0.54 12.46
CA ASP A 79 -14.90 -0.87 11.04
C ASP A 79 -13.63 -0.76 10.21
N VAL A 80 -12.56 -0.16 10.75
CA VAL A 80 -11.20 -0.22 10.16
C VAL A 80 -10.59 -1.61 10.29
N HIS A 81 -11.09 -2.44 11.21
CA HIS A 81 -10.60 -3.81 11.40
C HIS A 81 -9.08 -3.89 11.55
N TYR A 82 -8.49 -2.93 12.28
CA TYR A 82 -7.05 -2.95 12.56
C TYR A 82 -6.72 -4.09 13.52
N GLU A 83 -5.78 -4.94 13.13
CA GLU A 83 -5.36 -6.10 13.90
C GLU A 83 -3.85 -6.28 13.81
N SER A 84 -3.17 -6.22 14.96
CA SER A 84 -1.72 -6.53 15.07
C SER A 84 -1.53 -8.05 15.10
N CYS A 85 -1.76 -8.71 13.97
CA CYS A 85 -1.65 -10.15 13.86
C CYS A 85 -0.22 -10.63 13.53
N GLY A 86 0.71 -9.73 13.23
CA GLY A 86 2.04 -10.04 12.77
C GLY A 86 2.09 -10.56 11.33
N THR A 87 3.31 -10.55 10.76
CA THR A 87 3.60 -11.18 9.47
C THR A 87 4.51 -12.38 9.67
N LEU A 88 4.08 -13.54 9.19
CA LEU A 88 4.84 -14.78 9.19
C LEU A 88 5.38 -15.05 7.80
N TRP A 89 6.68 -14.88 7.61
CA TRP A 89 7.41 -15.24 6.40
C TRP A 89 7.82 -16.69 6.47
N VAL A 90 7.20 -17.55 5.66
CA VAL A 90 7.46 -19.00 5.69
C VAL A 90 8.59 -19.38 4.74
N ALA A 91 9.48 -20.26 5.21
CA ALA A 91 10.62 -20.80 4.48
C ALA A 91 10.38 -22.27 4.12
N ALA A 92 10.44 -22.57 2.82
CA ALA A 92 10.26 -23.94 2.31
C ALA A 92 11.58 -24.74 2.34
N ASP A 93 12.73 -24.09 2.29
CA ASP A 93 14.05 -24.69 2.23
C ASP A 93 15.10 -23.96 3.07
N GLU A 94 16.32 -24.48 3.15
CA GLU A 94 17.42 -23.89 3.93
C GLU A 94 17.92 -22.56 3.34
N GLU A 95 17.81 -22.34 2.04
CA GLU A 95 18.17 -21.07 1.42
C GLU A 95 17.20 -19.96 1.90
N GLU A 96 15.92 -20.25 1.93
CA GLU A 96 14.90 -19.35 2.45
C GLU A 96 15.05 -19.13 3.96
N MET A 97 15.45 -20.17 4.72
CA MET A 97 15.79 -20.00 6.15
C MET A 97 17.02 -19.11 6.36
N ALA A 98 18.03 -19.19 5.50
CA ALA A 98 19.17 -18.28 5.57
C ALA A 98 18.73 -16.82 5.33
N GLU A 99 17.81 -16.61 4.38
CA GLU A 99 17.22 -15.28 4.14
C GLU A 99 16.34 -14.82 5.33
N ALA A 100 15.56 -15.71 5.95
CA ALA A 100 14.82 -15.41 7.18
C ALA A 100 15.75 -14.91 8.28
N ARG A 101 16.90 -15.59 8.52
CA ARG A 101 17.88 -15.19 9.51
C ARG A 101 18.52 -13.84 9.18
N ARG A 102 18.85 -13.59 7.91
CA ARG A 102 19.36 -12.29 7.44
C ARG A 102 18.39 -11.17 7.74
N LYS A 103 17.10 -11.36 7.42
CA LYS A 103 16.03 -10.39 7.71
C LYS A 103 15.83 -10.18 9.21
N ALA A 104 15.86 -11.25 10.01
CA ALA A 104 15.76 -11.15 11.46
C ALA A 104 16.89 -10.30 12.05
N GLU A 105 18.13 -10.52 11.61
CA GLU A 105 19.28 -9.72 12.03
C GLU A 105 19.17 -8.27 11.56
N PHE A 106 18.72 -8.04 10.32
CA PHE A 106 18.46 -6.70 9.80
C PHE A 106 17.45 -5.94 10.67
N CYS A 107 16.36 -6.58 11.07
CA CYS A 107 15.36 -6.01 11.98
C CYS A 107 15.94 -5.76 13.37
N ARG A 108 16.62 -6.75 13.94
CA ARG A 108 17.17 -6.69 15.30
C ARG A 108 18.12 -5.51 15.49
N VAL A 109 19.07 -5.30 14.57
CA VAL A 109 20.04 -4.19 14.67
C VAL A 109 19.39 -2.81 14.52
N ARG A 110 18.15 -2.77 14.06
CA ARG A 110 17.33 -1.55 13.90
C ARG A 110 16.24 -1.42 14.95
N GLY A 111 16.28 -2.26 15.99
CA GLY A 111 15.35 -2.21 17.13
C GLY A 111 13.93 -2.70 16.82
N LEU A 112 13.74 -3.43 15.74
CA LEU A 112 12.47 -4.07 15.42
C LEU A 112 12.42 -5.49 15.99
N ARG A 113 11.25 -5.90 16.46
CA ARG A 113 11.02 -7.28 16.89
C ARG A 113 10.93 -8.20 15.68
N ALA A 114 11.68 -9.29 15.72
CA ALA A 114 11.70 -10.31 14.68
C ALA A 114 12.13 -11.63 15.32
N GLU A 115 11.37 -12.69 15.11
CA GLU A 115 11.53 -13.98 15.76
C GLU A 115 11.70 -15.08 14.73
N ILE A 116 12.78 -15.86 14.82
CA ILE A 116 12.96 -17.04 13.98
C ILE A 116 12.20 -18.21 14.61
N LEU A 117 11.33 -18.79 13.82
CA LEU A 117 10.59 -20.01 14.16
C LEU A 117 11.20 -21.20 13.40
N ASP A 118 11.43 -22.29 14.12
CA ASP A 118 11.71 -23.59 13.51
C ASP A 118 10.40 -24.26 13.03
N GLU A 119 10.50 -25.48 12.51
CA GLU A 119 9.32 -26.24 12.03
C GLU A 119 8.27 -26.42 13.14
N ALA A 120 8.69 -26.68 14.39
CA ALA A 120 7.76 -26.88 15.51
C ALA A 120 7.05 -25.58 15.89
N GLY A 121 7.81 -24.49 16.03
CA GLY A 121 7.27 -23.16 16.30
C GLY A 121 6.35 -22.67 15.19
N LEU A 122 6.69 -22.96 13.91
CA LEU A 122 5.85 -22.62 12.78
C LEU A 122 4.49 -23.36 12.83
N ARG A 123 4.49 -24.66 13.19
CA ARG A 123 3.30 -25.47 13.33
C ARG A 123 2.42 -25.01 14.50
N GLU A 124 3.04 -24.58 15.60
CA GLU A 124 2.30 -24.01 16.74
C GLU A 124 1.65 -22.67 16.37
N ALA A 125 2.40 -21.80 15.66
CA ALA A 125 1.90 -20.51 15.21
C ALA A 125 0.74 -20.67 14.20
N GLU A 126 0.91 -21.55 13.19
CA GLU A 126 -0.04 -21.74 12.08
C GLU A 126 -0.26 -23.24 11.79
N PRO A 127 -1.17 -23.89 12.52
CA PRO A 127 -1.39 -25.35 12.40
C PRO A 127 -1.89 -25.83 11.04
N ASN A 128 -2.44 -24.96 10.20
CA ASN A 128 -2.97 -25.28 8.88
C ASN A 128 -1.93 -25.19 7.75
N LEU A 129 -0.67 -24.83 8.07
CA LEU A 129 0.43 -24.91 7.12
C LEU A 129 0.80 -26.39 6.84
N CYS A 130 1.27 -26.67 5.64
CA CYS A 130 1.74 -28.00 5.27
C CYS A 130 2.95 -28.42 6.14
N PRO A 131 3.11 -29.72 6.46
CA PRO A 131 4.31 -30.22 7.12
C PRO A 131 5.53 -30.13 6.19
N GLY A 132 6.73 -30.10 6.78
CA GLY A 132 8.00 -30.14 6.06
C GLY A 132 8.54 -28.75 5.65
N LEU A 133 7.86 -27.66 5.99
CA LEU A 133 8.44 -26.33 5.93
C LEU A 133 9.59 -26.22 6.95
N ARG A 134 10.67 -25.52 6.57
CA ARG A 134 11.88 -25.44 7.42
C ARG A 134 11.76 -24.50 8.60
N GLY A 135 10.75 -23.63 8.58
CA GLY A 135 10.52 -22.60 9.60
C GLY A 135 10.08 -21.29 8.99
N GLY A 136 10.43 -20.20 9.65
CA GLY A 136 10.07 -18.87 9.16
C GLY A 136 10.57 -17.74 10.05
N LEU A 137 10.16 -16.53 9.67
CA LEU A 137 10.40 -15.30 10.39
C LEU A 137 9.05 -14.68 10.76
N LEU A 138 8.81 -14.51 12.05
CA LEU A 138 7.68 -13.74 12.57
C LEU A 138 8.10 -12.30 12.84
N VAL A 139 7.37 -11.34 12.27
CA VAL A 139 7.47 -9.90 12.58
C VAL A 139 6.19 -9.51 13.33
N PRO A 140 6.18 -9.55 14.67
CA PRO A 140 4.95 -9.48 15.46
C PRO A 140 4.27 -8.11 15.47
N ASP A 141 5.02 -7.04 15.14
CA ASP A 141 4.49 -5.66 15.11
C ASP A 141 3.80 -5.27 13.81
N ASP A 142 3.82 -6.15 12.81
CA ASP A 142 3.08 -5.97 11.58
C ASP A 142 1.56 -6.14 11.85
N ALA A 143 0.76 -5.50 11.00
CA ALA A 143 -0.69 -5.47 11.19
C ALA A 143 -1.44 -5.60 9.87
N VAL A 144 -2.74 -5.80 9.98
CA VAL A 144 -3.69 -5.78 8.87
C VAL A 144 -4.85 -4.84 9.19
N LEU A 145 -5.52 -4.35 8.15
CA LEU A 145 -6.70 -3.52 8.31
C LEU A 145 -7.63 -3.59 7.09
N TYR A 146 -8.81 -2.96 7.19
CA TYR A 146 -9.70 -2.74 6.05
C TYR A 146 -9.45 -1.35 5.45
N PRO A 147 -8.79 -1.27 4.28
CA PRO A 147 -8.25 0.00 3.77
C PRO A 147 -9.30 1.06 3.43
N PRO A 148 -10.50 0.73 2.88
CA PRO A 148 -11.50 1.76 2.59
C PRO A 148 -11.97 2.51 3.84
N SER A 149 -12.25 1.81 4.95
CA SER A 149 -12.65 2.46 6.21
C SER A 149 -11.53 3.32 6.80
N ALA A 150 -10.26 2.88 6.66
CA ALA A 150 -9.13 3.68 7.08
C ALA A 150 -9.01 5.00 6.27
N ALA A 151 -9.25 4.95 4.96
CA ALA A 151 -9.28 6.15 4.13
C ALA A 151 -10.42 7.11 4.53
N MET A 152 -11.60 6.57 4.82
CA MET A 152 -12.73 7.35 5.33
C MET A 152 -12.42 7.99 6.69
N PHE A 153 -11.83 7.21 7.60
CA PHE A 153 -11.41 7.70 8.89
C PHE A 153 -10.43 8.88 8.77
N PHE A 154 -9.45 8.82 7.86
CA PHE A 154 -8.51 9.93 7.66
C PHE A 154 -9.20 11.23 7.26
N LEU A 155 -10.16 11.20 6.34
CA LEU A 155 -10.89 12.40 5.96
C LEU A 155 -11.78 12.92 7.11
N GLY A 156 -12.36 12.01 7.91
CA GLY A 156 -13.25 12.35 9.03
C GLY A 156 -12.53 12.85 10.28
N ARG A 157 -11.23 12.51 10.49
CA ARG A 157 -10.48 12.90 11.71
C ARG A 157 -9.90 14.31 11.68
N ALA A 158 -9.98 14.99 10.55
CA ALA A 158 -9.52 16.37 10.44
C ALA A 158 -10.34 17.32 11.32
N PRO A 159 -9.75 18.45 11.78
CA PRO A 159 -10.50 19.48 12.46
C PRO A 159 -11.69 19.94 11.62
N GLN A 160 -12.79 20.29 12.32
CA GLN A 160 -14.04 20.66 11.67
C GLN A 160 -13.85 21.79 10.62
N ASN A 161 -14.45 21.61 9.45
CA ASN A 161 -14.39 22.54 8.31
C ASN A 161 -13.00 22.73 7.68
N LYS A 162 -12.03 21.85 7.95
CA LYS A 162 -10.69 21.92 7.33
C LYS A 162 -10.57 21.09 6.06
N ILE A 163 -11.42 20.08 5.86
CA ILE A 163 -11.48 19.27 4.64
C ILE A 163 -12.86 19.39 4.01
N GLU A 164 -12.89 19.68 2.70
CA GLU A 164 -14.05 19.46 1.85
C GLU A 164 -13.77 18.31 0.90
N PHE A 165 -14.63 17.30 0.86
CA PHE A 165 -14.54 16.20 -0.09
C PHE A 165 -15.63 16.31 -1.16
N ARG A 166 -15.20 16.25 -2.43
CA ARG A 166 -16.06 16.26 -3.62
C ARG A 166 -15.98 14.92 -4.35
N ALA A 167 -16.91 14.04 -4.06
CA ALA A 167 -17.10 12.80 -4.81
C ALA A 167 -17.64 13.05 -6.22
N GLY A 168 -17.40 12.12 -7.14
CA GLY A 168 -17.86 12.21 -8.52
C GLY A 168 -17.21 13.33 -9.34
N SER A 169 -16.09 13.86 -8.85
CA SER A 169 -15.37 14.95 -9.51
C SER A 169 -14.34 14.42 -10.48
N ASP A 170 -14.59 14.61 -11.77
CA ASP A 170 -13.68 14.24 -12.86
C ASP A 170 -12.67 15.37 -13.07
N VAL A 171 -11.52 15.29 -12.41
CA VAL A 171 -10.41 16.23 -12.62
C VAL A 171 -9.71 15.89 -13.94
N ARG A 172 -9.74 16.83 -14.89
CA ARG A 172 -9.13 16.68 -16.21
C ARG A 172 -7.71 17.24 -16.32
N ALA A 173 -7.42 18.26 -15.53
CA ALA A 173 -6.08 18.85 -15.51
C ALA A 173 -5.76 19.48 -14.15
N LEU A 174 -4.48 19.52 -13.83
CA LEU A 174 -3.96 20.31 -12.73
C LEU A 174 -3.70 21.74 -13.24
N ASN A 175 -4.14 22.74 -12.47
CA ASN A 175 -3.86 24.12 -12.81
C ASN A 175 -2.40 24.46 -12.47
N PRO A 176 -1.58 24.94 -13.42
CA PRO A 176 -0.19 25.32 -13.15
C PRO A 176 0.00 26.35 -12.03
N ASP A 177 -1.01 27.19 -11.80
CA ASP A 177 -0.99 28.21 -10.74
C ASP A 177 -1.50 27.67 -9.40
N GLY A 178 -1.83 26.37 -9.33
CA GLY A 178 -2.44 25.68 -8.19
C GLY A 178 -3.95 25.53 -8.33
N GLY A 179 -4.45 24.35 -7.92
CA GLY A 179 -5.84 23.95 -8.05
C GLY A 179 -6.09 23.00 -9.23
N VAL A 180 -7.34 22.84 -9.62
CA VAL A 180 -7.77 21.84 -10.62
C VAL A 180 -8.74 22.42 -11.66
N ILE A 181 -8.84 21.74 -12.80
CA ILE A 181 -9.84 21.97 -13.84
C ILE A 181 -10.68 20.68 -13.95
N LEU A 182 -11.98 20.81 -13.71
CA LEU A 182 -12.93 19.69 -13.79
C LEU A 182 -13.37 19.43 -15.24
N GLY A 183 -14.00 18.29 -15.47
CA GLY A 183 -14.49 17.85 -16.78
C GLY A 183 -15.52 18.79 -17.43
N ASP A 184 -16.27 19.54 -16.63
CA ASP A 184 -17.23 20.57 -17.07
C ASP A 184 -16.57 21.94 -17.32
N GLY A 185 -15.26 22.06 -17.18
CA GLY A 185 -14.49 23.30 -17.33
C GLY A 185 -14.42 24.18 -16.08
N THR A 186 -15.08 23.79 -14.98
CA THR A 186 -15.00 24.51 -13.71
C THR A 186 -13.55 24.53 -13.18
N ARG A 187 -13.09 25.72 -12.81
CA ARG A 187 -11.75 25.93 -12.22
C ARG A 187 -11.87 26.17 -10.73
N ILE A 188 -11.08 25.40 -9.95
CA ILE A 188 -11.01 25.55 -8.50
C ILE A 188 -9.56 25.86 -8.14
N SER A 189 -9.35 27.00 -7.51
CA SER A 189 -8.02 27.50 -7.16
C SER A 189 -7.57 26.97 -5.79
N ALA A 190 -6.28 26.65 -5.67
CA ALA A 190 -5.62 26.32 -4.42
C ALA A 190 -4.18 26.85 -4.39
N GLY A 191 -3.58 26.95 -3.23
CA GLY A 191 -2.19 27.34 -3.08
C GLY A 191 -1.22 26.37 -3.75
N LEU A 192 -1.52 25.06 -3.65
CA LEU A 192 -0.85 23.97 -4.36
C LEU A 192 -1.81 22.81 -4.64
N THR A 193 -1.40 21.91 -5.52
CA THR A 193 -2.18 20.71 -5.87
C THR A 193 -1.37 19.44 -5.69
N VAL A 194 -1.91 18.46 -4.98
CA VAL A 194 -1.31 17.14 -4.77
C VAL A 194 -1.96 16.13 -5.71
N ASN A 195 -1.19 15.57 -6.63
CA ASN A 195 -1.59 14.44 -7.45
C ASN A 195 -1.38 13.14 -6.66
N ALA A 196 -2.46 12.61 -6.07
CA ALA A 196 -2.52 11.35 -5.34
C ALA A 196 -3.40 10.32 -6.07
N ALA A 197 -3.54 10.44 -7.40
CA ALA A 197 -4.42 9.62 -8.23
C ALA A 197 -3.90 8.18 -8.48
N GLY A 198 -2.87 7.73 -7.76
CA GLY A 198 -2.36 6.35 -7.82
C GLY A 198 -1.96 5.94 -9.23
N CYS A 199 -2.53 4.87 -9.75
CA CYS A 199 -2.24 4.37 -11.11
C CYS A 199 -2.65 5.34 -12.24
N TRP A 200 -3.49 6.32 -11.94
CA TRP A 200 -3.97 7.33 -12.89
C TRP A 200 -3.21 8.66 -12.80
N SER A 201 -2.21 8.73 -11.92
CA SER A 201 -1.37 9.94 -11.80
C SER A 201 -0.71 10.38 -13.11
N PRO A 202 -0.29 9.49 -14.02
CA PRO A 202 0.26 9.90 -15.33
C PRO A 202 -0.73 10.62 -16.25
N GLU A 203 -2.04 10.40 -16.06
CA GLU A 203 -3.08 11.11 -16.82
C GLU A 203 -3.13 12.61 -16.48
N LEU A 204 -2.67 12.97 -15.27
CA LEU A 204 -2.65 14.35 -14.76
C LEU A 204 -1.25 14.98 -14.75
N THR A 205 -0.20 14.17 -14.80
CA THR A 205 1.20 14.63 -14.81
C THR A 205 1.94 13.84 -15.88
N ALA A 206 2.10 14.47 -17.05
CA ALA A 206 2.73 13.85 -18.21
C ALA A 206 4.18 13.42 -17.88
N GLY A 207 4.64 12.32 -18.46
CA GLY A 207 6.00 11.81 -18.27
C GLY A 207 6.27 11.15 -16.92
N LEU A 208 5.29 11.10 -16.01
CA LEU A 208 5.45 10.44 -14.72
C LEU A 208 5.57 8.90 -14.90
N PRO A 209 6.70 8.27 -14.50
CA PRO A 209 6.97 6.86 -14.78
C PRO A 209 6.26 5.94 -13.76
N VAL A 210 4.96 6.05 -13.69
CA VAL A 210 4.09 5.17 -12.90
C VAL A 210 3.33 4.25 -13.86
N LYS A 211 3.48 2.94 -13.69
CA LYS A 211 2.81 1.92 -14.52
C LYS A 211 1.79 1.13 -13.70
N LYS A 212 0.73 0.70 -14.34
CA LYS A 212 -0.22 -0.24 -13.75
C LYS A 212 0.41 -1.62 -13.63
N ARG A 213 0.35 -2.21 -12.42
CA ARG A 213 0.72 -3.59 -12.17
C ARG A 213 -0.47 -4.31 -11.55
N LYS A 214 -1.14 -5.14 -12.35
CA LYS A 214 -2.35 -5.85 -11.97
C LYS A 214 -2.06 -6.96 -10.95
N GLY A 215 -2.98 -7.17 -10.03
CA GLY A 215 -2.95 -8.28 -9.08
C GLY A 215 -4.35 -8.77 -8.77
N HIS A 216 -4.46 -10.08 -8.48
CA HIS A 216 -5.72 -10.77 -8.17
C HIS A 216 -5.80 -11.09 -6.69
N LEU A 217 -7.00 -11.08 -6.16
CA LEU A 217 -7.33 -11.49 -4.80
C LEU A 217 -8.61 -12.32 -4.78
N VAL A 218 -8.70 -13.19 -3.77
CA VAL A 218 -9.90 -13.95 -3.41
C VAL A 218 -10.21 -13.70 -1.94
N VAL A 219 -11.50 -13.62 -1.60
CA VAL A 219 -11.97 -13.64 -0.21
C VAL A 219 -12.88 -14.83 -0.01
N THR A 220 -12.69 -15.51 1.12
CA THR A 220 -13.47 -16.68 1.50
C THR A 220 -14.71 -16.30 2.31
N HIS A 221 -15.59 -17.27 2.55
CA HIS A 221 -16.56 -17.24 3.64
C HIS A 221 -15.81 -17.14 4.99
N ARG A 222 -16.53 -17.07 6.11
CA ARG A 222 -15.94 -16.91 7.44
C ARG A 222 -15.45 -18.26 7.98
N TYR A 223 -14.17 -18.29 8.37
CA TYR A 223 -13.49 -19.43 9.00
C TYR A 223 -12.63 -18.88 10.16
N PRO A 224 -13.27 -18.47 11.28
CA PRO A 224 -12.55 -17.86 12.41
C PRO A 224 -11.45 -18.79 12.93
N GLY A 225 -10.24 -18.24 13.12
CA GLY A 225 -9.10 -18.98 13.65
C GLY A 225 -8.42 -19.94 12.67
N TYR A 226 -8.86 -20.01 11.40
CA TYR A 226 -8.20 -20.84 10.39
C TYR A 226 -6.78 -20.37 10.07
N ILE A 227 -6.55 -19.07 10.04
CA ILE A 227 -5.23 -18.44 10.06
C ILE A 227 -5.19 -17.39 11.17
N ARG A 228 -4.01 -17.16 11.74
CA ARG A 228 -3.80 -16.25 12.87
C ARG A 228 -2.93 -15.04 12.49
N HIS A 229 -2.02 -15.23 11.53
CA HIS A 229 -1.09 -14.21 11.07
C HIS A 229 -1.32 -13.90 9.58
N GLN A 230 -0.84 -12.76 9.14
CA GLN A 230 -0.55 -12.61 7.71
C GLN A 230 0.60 -13.54 7.35
N ILE A 231 0.41 -14.42 6.36
CA ILE A 231 1.43 -15.40 5.96
C ILE A 231 1.89 -15.09 4.54
N VAL A 232 3.21 -15.05 4.35
CA VAL A 232 3.85 -14.79 3.06
C VAL A 232 4.98 -15.77 2.85
N GLU A 233 5.11 -16.37 1.66
CA GLU A 233 6.27 -17.18 1.32
C GLU A 233 7.54 -16.33 1.13
N LEU A 234 8.68 -16.77 1.64
CA LEU A 234 9.97 -16.11 1.39
C LEU A 234 10.42 -16.23 -0.07
N GLY A 235 10.04 -17.32 -0.75
CA GLY A 235 10.24 -17.48 -2.20
C GLY A 235 9.60 -16.37 -3.05
N TYR A 236 8.66 -15.62 -2.49
CA TYR A 236 8.11 -14.40 -3.11
C TYR A 236 9.20 -13.38 -3.47
N LEU A 237 10.25 -13.27 -2.67
CA LEU A 237 11.37 -12.35 -2.94
C LEU A 237 12.12 -12.75 -4.22
N LYS A 238 12.30 -14.06 -4.45
CA LYS A 238 12.93 -14.60 -5.68
C LYS A 238 12.07 -14.29 -6.93
N SER A 239 10.76 -14.48 -6.82
CA SER A 239 9.81 -14.23 -7.92
C SER A 239 9.51 -12.74 -8.14
N ALA A 240 9.64 -11.91 -7.09
CA ALA A 240 9.41 -10.47 -7.14
C ALA A 240 10.48 -9.71 -7.95
N HIS A 241 11.63 -10.31 -8.18
CA HIS A 241 12.72 -9.72 -8.94
C HIS A 241 12.66 -10.02 -10.44
N SER A 242 11.81 -10.96 -10.91
CA SER A 242 11.59 -11.17 -12.33
C SER A 242 10.66 -10.08 -12.89
N VAL A 243 11.21 -9.18 -13.69
CA VAL A 243 10.49 -8.00 -14.25
C VAL A 243 9.69 -8.35 -15.51
N SER A 244 9.80 -9.58 -16.03
CA SER A 244 9.39 -9.90 -17.40
C SER A 244 8.26 -10.93 -17.55
N SER A 245 7.74 -11.52 -16.47
CA SER A 245 6.66 -12.51 -16.59
C SER A 245 5.62 -12.39 -15.48
N ASP A 246 4.39 -12.80 -15.80
CA ASP A 246 3.31 -12.94 -14.84
C ASP A 246 3.71 -13.90 -13.71
N SER A 247 3.62 -13.46 -12.47
CA SER A 247 4.00 -14.26 -11.30
C SER A 247 2.87 -14.38 -10.30
N VAL A 248 2.87 -15.47 -9.56
CA VAL A 248 1.99 -15.70 -8.41
C VAL A 248 2.84 -16.02 -7.19
N ALA A 249 2.33 -15.69 -6.01
CA ALA A 249 2.98 -15.99 -4.75
C ALA A 249 1.94 -16.33 -3.69
N PHE A 250 2.33 -17.15 -2.73
CA PHE A 250 1.51 -17.44 -1.57
C PHE A 250 1.51 -16.24 -0.61
N ASN A 251 0.34 -15.69 -0.40
CA ASN A 251 0.09 -14.63 0.56
C ASN A 251 -1.36 -14.76 1.06
N VAL A 252 -1.56 -15.00 2.33
CA VAL A 252 -2.88 -15.05 2.95
C VAL A 252 -2.94 -14.11 4.14
N GLN A 253 -4.11 -13.56 4.39
CA GLN A 253 -4.32 -12.56 5.42
C GLN A 253 -5.63 -12.81 6.15
N PRO A 254 -5.64 -12.85 7.50
CA PRO A 254 -6.87 -12.93 8.27
C PRO A 254 -7.65 -11.61 8.21
N ARG A 255 -8.95 -11.72 8.42
CA ARG A 255 -9.84 -10.59 8.70
C ARG A 255 -10.49 -10.81 10.07
N SER A 256 -10.66 -9.77 10.85
CA SER A 256 -11.28 -9.83 12.19
C SER A 256 -12.67 -10.46 12.20
N ASN A 257 -13.38 -10.42 11.05
CA ASN A 257 -14.67 -11.06 10.88
C ASN A 257 -14.58 -12.56 10.53
N GLY A 258 -13.38 -13.14 10.52
CA GLY A 258 -13.10 -14.55 10.19
C GLY A 258 -12.97 -14.86 8.70
N GLN A 259 -13.10 -13.90 7.80
CA GLN A 259 -12.80 -14.11 6.39
C GLN A 259 -11.29 -14.21 6.17
N ILE A 260 -10.89 -14.86 5.08
CA ILE A 260 -9.49 -14.99 4.67
C ILE A 260 -9.32 -14.36 3.30
N LEU A 261 -8.36 -13.46 3.17
CA LEU A 261 -7.90 -12.96 1.88
C LEU A 261 -6.77 -13.85 1.37
N ILE A 262 -6.88 -14.27 0.10
CA ILE A 262 -5.87 -15.07 -0.59
C ILE A 262 -5.32 -14.26 -1.74
N GLY A 263 -4.02 -14.12 -1.83
CA GLY A 263 -3.24 -13.46 -2.85
C GLY A 263 -1.93 -14.22 -3.08
N SER A 264 -1.08 -13.74 -3.89
CA SER A 264 -1.21 -12.60 -4.77
C SER A 264 -0.69 -12.93 -6.15
N SER A 265 -0.99 -12.09 -7.11
CA SER A 265 -0.41 -12.16 -8.46
C SER A 265 0.18 -10.81 -8.87
N ARG A 266 1.03 -10.85 -9.90
CA ARG A 266 1.62 -9.67 -10.54
C ARG A 266 1.61 -9.87 -12.05
N GLN A 267 1.03 -8.90 -12.76
CA GLN A 267 1.01 -8.86 -14.22
C GLN A 267 1.39 -7.46 -14.69
N TYR A 268 2.24 -7.40 -15.69
CA TYR A 268 2.60 -6.17 -16.38
C TYR A 268 1.86 -6.09 -17.72
N GLY A 269 1.59 -4.86 -18.20
CA GLY A 269 0.91 -4.62 -19.47
C GLY A 269 -0.60 -4.92 -19.48
N ALA A 270 -1.17 -5.36 -18.37
CA ALA A 270 -2.61 -5.57 -18.26
C ALA A 270 -3.32 -4.25 -17.92
N GLU A 271 -4.18 -3.78 -18.81
CA GLU A 271 -4.93 -2.51 -18.67
C GLU A 271 -6.37 -2.70 -18.18
N HIS A 272 -6.89 -3.95 -18.23
CA HIS A 272 -8.28 -4.26 -17.85
C HIS A 272 -8.35 -4.81 -16.42
N PRO A 273 -9.34 -4.39 -15.61
CA PRO A 273 -9.52 -4.86 -14.23
C PRO A 273 -10.18 -6.24 -14.13
N ASP A 274 -10.44 -6.90 -15.25
CA ASP A 274 -11.12 -8.19 -15.28
C ASP A 274 -10.27 -9.27 -14.61
N VAL A 275 -10.95 -10.23 -13.96
CA VAL A 275 -10.29 -11.38 -13.35
C VAL A 275 -9.87 -12.37 -14.44
N GLU A 276 -8.58 -12.69 -14.48
CA GLU A 276 -8.02 -13.72 -15.35
C GLU A 276 -7.99 -15.06 -14.64
N PHE A 277 -8.93 -15.95 -14.99
CA PHE A 277 -9.11 -17.23 -14.30
C PHE A 277 -7.87 -18.13 -14.35
N GLY A 278 -7.06 -18.06 -15.42
CA GLY A 278 -5.80 -18.77 -15.50
C GLY A 278 -4.79 -18.34 -14.42
N ILE A 279 -4.66 -17.04 -14.19
CA ILE A 279 -3.81 -16.48 -13.13
C ILE A 279 -4.40 -16.79 -11.76
N LEU A 280 -5.72 -16.63 -11.59
CA LEU A 280 -6.41 -16.91 -10.35
C LEU A 280 -6.20 -18.38 -9.93
N ARG A 281 -6.32 -19.32 -10.87
CA ARG A 281 -6.07 -20.74 -10.64
C ARG A 281 -4.64 -20.98 -10.16
N ARG A 282 -3.63 -20.47 -10.89
CA ARG A 282 -2.21 -20.58 -10.51
C ARG A 282 -1.96 -20.04 -9.09
N MET A 283 -2.61 -18.93 -8.71
CA MET A 283 -2.51 -18.34 -7.40
C MET A 283 -3.11 -19.24 -6.30
N LEU A 284 -4.27 -19.86 -6.56
CA LEU A 284 -4.90 -20.79 -5.64
C LEU A 284 -4.13 -22.12 -5.54
N ASP A 285 -3.62 -22.63 -6.68
CA ASP A 285 -2.75 -23.82 -6.69
C ASP A 285 -1.48 -23.56 -5.86
N ARG A 286 -0.90 -22.34 -5.95
CA ARG A 286 0.25 -21.94 -5.12
C ARG A 286 -0.13 -21.91 -3.63
N ALA A 287 -1.29 -21.38 -3.27
CA ALA A 287 -1.76 -21.35 -1.90
C ALA A 287 -1.98 -22.78 -1.35
N ALA A 288 -2.48 -23.70 -2.15
CA ALA A 288 -2.69 -25.09 -1.76
C ALA A 288 -1.38 -25.86 -1.50
N ILE A 289 -0.26 -25.45 -2.06
CA ILE A 289 1.06 -26.04 -1.73
C ILE A 289 1.41 -25.76 -0.27
N TYR A 290 1.19 -24.54 0.21
CA TYR A 290 1.50 -24.14 1.59
C TYR A 290 0.40 -24.49 2.59
N MET A 291 -0.85 -24.48 2.15
CA MET A 291 -2.03 -24.77 2.98
C MET A 291 -2.96 -25.75 2.23
N PRO A 292 -2.73 -27.08 2.30
CA PRO A 292 -3.45 -28.07 1.48
C PRO A 292 -4.96 -28.00 1.59
N ASP A 293 -5.50 -27.72 2.78
CA ASP A 293 -6.94 -27.66 3.02
C ASP A 293 -7.59 -26.31 2.62
N ILE A 294 -6.81 -25.32 2.17
CA ILE A 294 -7.36 -24.02 1.73
C ILE A 294 -8.31 -24.18 0.53
N GLY A 295 -8.08 -25.20 -0.31
CA GLY A 295 -8.93 -25.53 -1.45
C GLY A 295 -10.35 -26.04 -1.07
N ARG A 296 -10.59 -26.38 0.20
CA ARG A 296 -11.90 -26.78 0.73
C ARG A 296 -12.73 -25.58 1.20
N LEU A 297 -12.13 -24.42 1.30
CA LEU A 297 -12.81 -23.21 1.75
C LEU A 297 -13.67 -22.63 0.62
N THR A 298 -14.86 -22.16 0.96
CA THR A 298 -15.76 -21.51 0.00
C THR A 298 -15.30 -20.09 -0.29
N ALA A 299 -14.89 -19.80 -1.52
CA ALA A 299 -14.66 -18.45 -2.01
C ALA A 299 -15.99 -17.74 -2.28
N ILE A 300 -16.13 -16.50 -1.84
CA ILE A 300 -17.34 -15.69 -2.07
C ILE A 300 -17.14 -14.59 -3.10
N ARG A 301 -15.89 -14.16 -3.32
CA ARG A 301 -15.57 -13.13 -4.30
C ARG A 301 -14.11 -13.21 -4.74
N SER A 302 -13.89 -12.95 -6.02
CA SER A 302 -12.57 -12.66 -6.59
C SER A 302 -12.61 -11.31 -7.29
N TRP A 303 -11.48 -10.61 -7.32
CA TRP A 303 -11.32 -9.35 -8.04
C TRP A 303 -9.88 -9.12 -8.43
N ALA A 304 -9.66 -8.15 -9.31
CA ALA A 304 -8.32 -7.65 -9.63
C ALA A 304 -8.24 -6.15 -9.38
N GLY A 305 -7.03 -5.67 -9.17
CA GLY A 305 -6.74 -4.24 -9.01
C GLY A 305 -5.35 -3.91 -9.49
N PHE A 306 -5.04 -2.61 -9.55
CA PHE A 306 -3.77 -2.12 -10.07
C PHE A 306 -2.93 -1.48 -8.97
N ARG A 307 -1.66 -1.85 -8.90
CA ARG A 307 -0.64 -1.18 -8.08
C ARG A 307 0.05 -0.11 -8.91
N PRO A 308 0.27 1.10 -8.38
CA PRO A 308 1.04 2.15 -9.05
C PRO A 308 2.54 1.83 -8.95
N ALA A 309 3.09 1.15 -9.94
CA ALA A 309 4.47 0.71 -9.96
C ALA A 309 5.42 1.80 -10.46
N THR A 310 6.56 1.95 -9.78
CA THR A 310 7.66 2.85 -10.15
C THR A 310 8.92 2.06 -10.52
N PRO A 311 9.85 2.64 -11.28
CA PRO A 311 11.07 1.93 -11.71
C PRO A 311 11.97 1.46 -10.56
N ASP A 312 12.03 2.23 -9.47
CA ASP A 312 12.86 1.99 -8.29
C ASP A 312 12.09 1.47 -7.07
N LYS A 313 10.78 1.18 -7.22
CA LYS A 313 9.86 0.74 -6.17
C LYS A 313 9.65 1.75 -5.02
N LEU A 314 10.10 2.98 -5.16
CA LEU A 314 9.87 4.05 -4.19
C LEU A 314 8.78 5.01 -4.69
N PRO A 315 7.95 5.56 -3.79
CA PRO A 315 6.95 6.54 -4.18
C PRO A 315 7.57 7.86 -4.60
N PHE A 316 6.80 8.67 -5.31
CA PHE A 316 7.07 10.09 -5.52
C PHE A 316 6.32 10.89 -4.46
N ILE A 317 7.07 11.61 -3.60
CA ILE A 317 6.51 12.44 -2.53
C ILE A 317 7.20 13.81 -2.57
N GLY A 318 6.44 14.86 -2.83
CA GLY A 318 6.97 16.24 -2.86
C GLY A 318 6.65 17.00 -4.13
N PRO A 319 7.24 18.22 -4.30
CA PRO A 319 6.97 19.07 -5.43
C PRO A 319 7.53 18.46 -6.73
N SER A 320 6.78 18.65 -7.82
CA SER A 320 7.25 18.30 -9.16
C SER A 320 8.50 19.12 -9.54
N ALA A 321 9.43 18.49 -10.26
CA ALA A 321 10.61 19.18 -10.77
C ALA A 321 10.26 20.34 -11.72
N GLU A 322 9.15 20.20 -12.46
CA GLU A 322 8.73 21.16 -13.48
C GLU A 322 7.88 22.31 -12.92
N ASN A 323 7.13 22.05 -11.83
CA ASN A 323 6.22 23.05 -11.27
C ASN A 323 6.06 22.88 -9.76
N GLN A 324 6.51 23.85 -8.99
CA GLN A 324 6.46 23.89 -7.53
C GLN A 324 5.03 23.99 -6.95
N LYS A 325 4.03 24.30 -7.77
CA LYS A 325 2.61 24.28 -7.36
C LYS A 325 1.95 22.91 -7.54
N ILE A 326 2.60 22.01 -8.26
CA ILE A 326 2.15 20.63 -8.46
C ILE A 326 3.01 19.70 -7.61
N TRP A 327 2.37 18.97 -6.72
CA TRP A 327 3.01 18.01 -5.82
C TRP A 327 2.57 16.59 -6.14
N LEU A 328 3.39 15.61 -5.85
CA LEU A 328 3.11 14.21 -6.07
C LEU A 328 3.03 13.46 -4.73
N ALA A 329 2.07 12.55 -4.63
CA ALA A 329 1.96 11.54 -3.57
C ALA A 329 1.45 10.23 -4.20
N THR A 330 2.30 9.56 -4.98
CA THR A 330 1.90 8.42 -5.82
C THR A 330 3.05 7.44 -6.04
N GLY A 331 2.79 6.31 -6.70
CA GLY A 331 3.83 5.35 -7.02
C GLY A 331 4.23 4.42 -5.86
N HIS A 332 3.36 4.21 -4.90
CA HIS A 332 3.63 3.44 -3.67
C HIS A 332 3.68 1.92 -3.88
N GLU A 333 3.63 1.44 -5.13
CA GLU A 333 3.63 0.01 -5.43
C GLU A 333 2.51 -0.74 -4.68
N GLY A 334 2.83 -1.84 -4.00
CA GLY A 334 1.93 -2.57 -3.11
C GLY A 334 1.91 -2.08 -1.66
N LEU A 335 2.62 -0.99 -1.33
CA LEU A 335 2.85 -0.53 0.05
C LEU A 335 2.10 0.76 0.41
N GLY A 336 1.19 1.24 -0.45
CA GLY A 336 0.49 2.51 -0.24
C GLY A 336 -0.32 2.56 1.05
N ILE A 337 -0.81 1.44 1.55
CA ILE A 337 -1.51 1.36 2.83
C ILE A 337 -0.50 1.52 3.97
N THR A 338 0.54 0.70 3.98
CA THR A 338 1.63 0.79 4.96
C THR A 338 2.17 2.21 5.04
N THR A 339 2.53 2.81 3.91
CA THR A 339 3.29 4.07 3.84
C THR A 339 2.44 5.33 3.86
N SER A 340 1.10 5.22 3.89
CA SER A 340 0.18 6.36 3.76
C SER A 340 0.39 7.44 4.81
N LEU A 341 0.53 7.06 6.10
CA LEU A 341 0.69 8.02 7.19
C LEU A 341 2.03 8.76 7.11
N ALA A 342 3.13 8.04 6.84
CA ALA A 342 4.42 8.69 6.64
C ALA A 342 4.40 9.63 5.43
N THR A 343 3.76 9.21 4.32
CA THR A 343 3.60 10.07 3.13
C THR A 343 2.85 11.35 3.47
N GLY A 344 1.71 11.25 4.17
CA GLY A 344 0.95 12.42 4.59
C GLY A 344 1.75 13.35 5.50
N ARG A 345 2.47 12.79 6.48
CA ARG A 345 3.31 13.55 7.40
C ARG A 345 4.46 14.26 6.69
N LEU A 346 5.21 13.54 5.85
CA LEU A 346 6.33 14.12 5.07
C LEU A 346 5.82 15.24 4.16
N LEU A 347 4.69 15.04 3.49
CA LEU A 347 4.11 16.04 2.61
C LEU A 347 3.72 17.30 3.40
N ALA A 348 3.02 17.16 4.53
CA ALA A 348 2.62 18.29 5.37
C ALA A 348 3.83 19.04 5.94
N ASP A 349 4.86 18.32 6.39
CA ASP A 349 6.11 18.94 6.89
C ASP A 349 6.82 19.73 5.81
N MET A 350 6.94 19.17 4.59
CA MET A 350 7.55 19.89 3.45
C MET A 350 6.73 21.13 3.04
N VAL A 351 5.41 21.03 2.98
CA VAL A 351 4.53 22.18 2.64
C VAL A 351 4.70 23.33 3.64
N LEU A 352 4.91 23.01 4.92
CA LEU A 352 5.07 23.98 5.99
C LEU A 352 6.54 24.33 6.31
N ASN A 353 7.49 23.84 5.50
CA ASN A 353 8.94 24.01 5.72
C ASN A 353 9.36 23.57 7.13
N ARG A 354 8.80 22.46 7.64
CA ARG A 354 9.17 21.84 8.91
C ARG A 354 10.23 20.75 8.69
N PRO A 355 11.07 20.47 9.69
CA PRO A 355 11.98 19.32 9.59
C PRO A 355 11.18 18.02 9.55
N SER A 356 11.55 17.13 8.62
CA SER A 356 10.96 15.81 8.47
C SER A 356 11.74 14.78 9.31
N GLU A 357 11.05 13.78 9.85
CA GLU A 357 11.66 12.76 10.73
C GLU A 357 12.58 11.80 9.97
N ILE A 358 12.31 11.57 8.70
CA ILE A 358 13.17 10.77 7.82
C ILE A 358 13.58 11.61 6.59
N PRO A 359 14.71 11.27 5.94
CA PRO A 359 15.14 11.98 4.73
C PRO A 359 14.08 11.94 3.63
N VAL A 360 13.76 13.08 3.03
CA VAL A 360 12.78 13.19 1.93
C VAL A 360 13.39 12.98 0.55
N ALA A 361 14.70 13.20 0.42
CA ALA A 361 15.41 13.14 -0.86
C ALA A 361 15.20 11.83 -1.65
N PRO A 362 15.18 10.62 -1.02
CA PRO A 362 14.93 9.39 -1.74
C PRO A 362 13.55 9.28 -2.41
N TYR A 363 12.58 10.07 -1.97
CA TYR A 363 11.21 10.04 -2.51
C TYR A 363 10.93 11.25 -3.41
N SER A 364 11.89 12.14 -3.58
CA SER A 364 11.73 13.34 -4.39
C SER A 364 11.33 13.01 -5.83
N PRO A 365 10.35 13.71 -6.42
CA PRO A 365 10.03 13.60 -7.84
C PRO A 365 11.21 13.93 -8.77
N ALA A 366 12.16 14.73 -8.30
CA ALA A 366 13.38 15.11 -9.04
C ALA A 366 14.55 14.13 -8.87
N ARG A 367 14.38 13.01 -8.14
CA ARG A 367 15.44 12.01 -7.96
C ARG A 367 15.83 11.35 -9.27
N SER A 368 17.09 10.96 -9.40
CA SER A 368 17.55 10.11 -10.51
C SER A 368 16.91 8.73 -10.42
N LEU A 369 16.28 8.30 -11.49
CA LEU A 369 15.71 6.98 -11.60
C LEU A 369 16.71 6.04 -12.28
N PRO A 370 16.71 4.73 -11.95
CA PRO A 370 17.52 3.76 -12.70
C PRO A 370 17.10 3.81 -14.16
N GLU A 371 18.09 3.84 -15.05
CA GLU A 371 17.82 3.74 -16.48
C GLU A 371 17.00 2.49 -16.74
N GLY A 372 15.76 2.67 -17.17
CA GLY A 372 14.89 1.55 -17.49
C GLY A 372 15.51 0.78 -18.65
N LYS A 373 15.74 -0.52 -18.48
CA LYS A 373 15.79 -1.40 -19.63
C LYS A 373 14.43 -1.23 -20.32
N THR A 374 14.41 -0.39 -21.34
CA THR A 374 13.28 -0.24 -22.25
C THR A 374 13.04 -1.62 -22.86
N HIS A 375 12.07 -2.34 -22.30
CA HIS A 375 11.53 -3.49 -22.98
C HIS A 375 10.58 -2.93 -24.05
N ALA A 376 11.08 -2.95 -25.30
CA ALA A 376 10.31 -2.81 -26.52
C ALA A 376 9.30 -3.96 -26.63
#